data_7ac88ce8bb1f6bf82800cdfcaf114874
#
_entry.id   7ac88ce8bb1f6bf82800cdfcaf114874
#
_cell.length_a   1.000
_cell.length_b   1.000
_cell.length_c   1.000
_cell.angle_alpha   90.00
_cell.angle_beta   90.00
_cell.angle_gamma   90.00
#
_symmetry.space_group_name_H-M   'P 1'
#
loop_
_entity.id
_entity.type
_entity.pdbx_description
1 polymer ?
#
loop_
_entity_poly.entity_id
_entity_poly.type
_entity_poly.pdbx_seq_one_letter_code
_entity_poly.pdbx_strand_id
1 'polypeptide(L)'
;MSSFTVGFVLFPDLTQLDLTGPLQVLARLPQSRTVVAAKSESPVPSDCGLSLSPTHSFAKCPPFDLICVPGGVKGVIGAIGDRETVDFVRRQAAGAKYITSVCTGAFVLGVAGLLQGRRATTHWAYTELLPLIGAKHEKGRIVRDGNLITAGGVTAGVDFGLSVVAEIAGETTACTVQLGIEYDPAPPFDSGHPDRAPESIRTALSERYGKARAALRDGITQSVMA
;
A
#
# COMPACT_ATOMS: atom_id res chain seq x y z
N MET A 1 20.17 -15.61 14.17
CA MET A 1 18.74 -15.63 13.78
C MET A 1 18.59 -14.76 12.54
N SER A 2 17.86 -15.22 11.50
CA SER A 2 17.62 -14.38 10.32
C SER A 2 16.76 -13.20 10.72
N SER A 3 17.17 -11.98 10.31
CA SER A 3 16.42 -10.75 10.53
C SER A 3 15.12 -10.77 9.72
N PHE A 4 13.98 -10.38 10.31
CA PHE A 4 12.70 -10.24 9.61
C PHE A 4 12.79 -9.12 8.55
N THR A 5 12.57 -9.44 7.29
CA THR A 5 12.74 -8.48 6.19
C THR A 5 11.39 -7.86 5.80
N VAL A 6 11.26 -6.55 6.03
CA VAL A 6 10.10 -5.74 5.60
C VAL A 6 10.44 -5.09 4.27
N GLY A 7 9.78 -5.52 3.20
CA GLY A 7 10.02 -5.04 1.84
C GLY A 7 8.95 -4.07 1.35
N PHE A 8 9.37 -2.96 0.80
CA PHE A 8 8.52 -1.96 0.15
C PHE A 8 8.81 -1.92 -1.34
N VAL A 9 7.76 -1.92 -2.15
CA VAL A 9 7.87 -1.80 -3.61
C VAL A 9 7.83 -0.32 -3.98
N LEU A 10 8.85 0.14 -4.72
CA LEU A 10 8.97 1.53 -5.14
C LEU A 10 8.87 1.60 -6.66
N PHE A 11 7.96 2.43 -7.15
CA PHE A 11 7.72 2.69 -8.57
C PHE A 11 7.42 4.18 -8.81
N PRO A 12 7.65 4.71 -10.03
CA PRO A 12 7.42 6.13 -10.33
C PRO A 12 5.99 6.58 -10.06
N ASP A 13 5.84 7.85 -9.69
CA ASP A 13 4.55 8.51 -9.43
C ASP A 13 3.72 7.87 -8.29
N LEU A 14 4.34 7.11 -7.39
CA LEU A 14 3.65 6.63 -6.18
C LEU A 14 3.28 7.82 -5.29
N THR A 15 2.27 7.66 -4.46
CA THR A 15 2.03 8.58 -3.34
C THR A 15 3.05 8.29 -2.25
N GLN A 16 3.99 9.21 -2.04
CA GLN A 16 5.16 8.93 -1.18
C GLN A 16 4.78 8.55 0.26
N LEU A 17 3.72 9.13 0.83
CA LEU A 17 3.31 8.84 2.20
C LEU A 17 2.74 7.42 2.35
N ASP A 18 2.20 6.83 1.27
CA ASP A 18 1.77 5.42 1.25
C ASP A 18 2.94 4.45 1.49
N LEU A 19 4.16 4.89 1.17
CA LEU A 19 5.40 4.17 1.43
C LEU A 19 6.03 4.63 2.75
N THR A 20 6.26 5.95 2.89
CA THR A 20 7.05 6.49 4.01
C THR A 20 6.33 6.43 5.34
N GLY A 21 4.99 6.52 5.36
CA GLY A 21 4.19 6.37 6.57
C GLY A 21 4.38 5.00 7.25
N PRO A 22 4.02 3.89 6.58
CA PRO A 22 4.26 2.57 7.15
C PRO A 22 5.74 2.24 7.32
N LEU A 23 6.63 2.73 6.45
CA LEU A 23 8.08 2.55 6.60
C LEU A 23 8.57 3.14 7.93
N GLN A 24 8.11 4.35 8.29
CA GLN A 24 8.50 5.03 9.52
C GLN A 24 8.12 4.21 10.77
N VAL A 25 7.02 3.49 10.73
CA VAL A 25 6.55 2.62 11.82
C VAL A 25 7.29 1.27 11.80
N LEU A 26 7.27 0.59 10.66
CA LEU A 26 7.79 -0.78 10.52
C LEU A 26 9.31 -0.86 10.64
N ALA A 27 10.04 0.22 10.37
CA ALA A 27 11.48 0.32 10.62
C ALA A 27 11.85 0.22 12.11
N ARG A 28 10.87 0.31 13.01
CA ARG A 28 11.03 0.16 14.46
C ARG A 28 10.68 -1.23 14.98
N LEU A 29 10.27 -2.14 14.08
CA LEU A 29 10.01 -3.52 14.44
C LEU A 29 11.31 -4.18 14.92
N PRO A 30 11.35 -4.75 16.14
CA PRO A 30 12.56 -5.39 16.68
C PRO A 30 13.07 -6.52 15.79
N GLN A 31 14.39 -6.66 15.67
CA GLN A 31 15.06 -7.71 14.91
C GLN A 31 14.63 -7.75 13.42
N SER A 32 14.22 -6.61 12.87
CA SER A 32 13.87 -6.47 11.46
C SER A 32 14.87 -5.59 10.70
N ARG A 33 14.77 -5.67 9.39
CA ARG A 33 15.39 -4.72 8.46
C ARG A 33 14.37 -4.29 7.41
N THR A 34 14.45 -3.06 6.96
CA THR A 34 13.65 -2.54 5.87
C THR A 34 14.41 -2.57 4.56
N VAL A 35 13.71 -2.91 3.49
CA VAL A 35 14.22 -2.91 2.13
C VAL A 35 13.22 -2.13 1.26
N VAL A 36 13.72 -1.15 0.51
CA VAL A 36 12.95 -0.43 -0.50
C VAL A 36 13.49 -0.87 -1.86
N ALA A 37 12.66 -1.58 -2.62
CA ALA A 37 13.07 -2.18 -3.88
C ALA A 37 12.40 -1.50 -5.08
N ALA A 38 13.18 -1.20 -6.10
CA ALA A 38 12.73 -0.66 -7.39
C ALA A 38 13.35 -1.44 -8.56
N LYS A 39 12.97 -1.12 -9.80
CA LYS A 39 13.57 -1.74 -11.01
C LYS A 39 15.07 -1.51 -11.10
N SER A 40 15.52 -0.35 -10.68
CA SER A 40 16.94 0.02 -10.63
C SER A 40 17.26 0.70 -9.29
N GLU A 41 18.53 0.95 -9.03
CA GLU A 41 18.99 1.68 -7.83
C GLU A 41 18.96 3.21 -8.00
N SER A 42 18.47 3.72 -9.13
CA SER A 42 18.30 5.14 -9.38
C SER A 42 17.15 5.73 -8.57
N PRO A 43 17.23 7.02 -8.15
CA PRO A 43 16.12 7.68 -7.48
C PRO A 43 14.82 7.66 -8.30
N VAL A 44 13.71 7.44 -7.63
CA VAL A 44 12.38 7.29 -8.23
C VAL A 44 11.51 8.48 -7.85
N PRO A 45 10.95 9.24 -8.81
CA PRO A 45 10.09 10.38 -8.51
C PRO A 45 8.73 9.94 -7.94
N SER A 46 8.24 10.69 -6.95
CA SER A 46 6.90 10.53 -6.39
C SER A 46 5.90 11.55 -6.97
N ASP A 47 4.64 11.42 -6.61
CA ASP A 47 3.54 12.28 -7.02
C ASP A 47 3.63 13.72 -6.47
N CYS A 48 4.42 13.95 -5.42
CA CYS A 48 4.54 15.25 -4.75
C CYS A 48 5.90 15.95 -4.99
N GLY A 49 6.68 15.49 -5.96
CA GLY A 49 7.97 16.10 -6.34
C GLY A 49 9.18 15.65 -5.53
N LEU A 50 9.00 14.76 -4.54
CA LEU A 50 10.12 14.13 -3.86
C LEU A 50 10.66 12.96 -4.69
N SER A 51 11.97 12.78 -4.71
CA SER A 51 12.60 11.57 -5.24
C SER A 51 13.01 10.65 -4.09
N LEU A 52 12.66 9.39 -4.17
CA LEU A 52 12.99 8.36 -3.18
C LEU A 52 14.07 7.45 -3.75
N SER A 53 15.13 7.21 -2.95
CA SER A 53 16.21 6.30 -3.35
C SER A 53 15.88 4.89 -2.87
N PRO A 54 15.83 3.88 -3.77
CA PRO A 54 15.71 2.49 -3.37
C PRO A 54 16.99 2.02 -2.67
N THR A 55 16.85 1.00 -1.82
CA THR A 55 18.00 0.33 -1.20
C THR A 55 18.53 -0.83 -2.04
N HIS A 56 17.67 -1.38 -2.93
CA HIS A 56 17.99 -2.52 -3.80
C HIS A 56 17.24 -2.41 -5.13
N SER A 57 17.85 -2.95 -6.18
CA SER A 57 17.11 -3.25 -7.41
C SER A 57 16.31 -4.55 -7.24
N PHE A 58 15.24 -4.74 -8.04
CA PHE A 58 14.46 -5.99 -8.05
C PHE A 58 15.32 -7.24 -8.26
N ALA A 59 16.37 -7.11 -9.08
CA ALA A 59 17.27 -8.21 -9.41
C ALA A 59 18.18 -8.64 -8.24
N LYS A 60 18.52 -7.70 -7.33
CA LYS A 60 19.43 -7.93 -6.20
C LYS A 60 18.68 -7.99 -4.85
N CYS A 61 17.36 -7.93 -4.88
CA CYS A 61 16.53 -7.83 -3.69
C CYS A 61 16.47 -9.16 -2.95
N PRO A 62 16.67 -9.18 -1.61
CA PRO A 62 16.47 -10.38 -0.81
C PRO A 62 14.99 -10.76 -0.73
N PRO A 63 14.66 -12.00 -0.34
CA PRO A 63 13.29 -12.39 -0.02
C PRO A 63 12.71 -11.54 1.11
N PHE A 64 11.42 -11.22 1.01
CA PHE A 64 10.66 -10.49 2.02
C PHE A 64 9.85 -11.42 2.92
N ASP A 65 9.87 -11.16 4.23
CA ASP A 65 8.90 -11.74 5.17
C ASP A 65 7.57 -10.98 5.14
N LEU A 66 7.61 -9.67 4.87
CA LEU A 66 6.46 -8.81 4.63
C LEU A 66 6.70 -7.99 3.37
N ILE A 67 5.75 -8.03 2.44
CA ILE A 67 5.73 -7.12 1.28
C ILE A 67 4.67 -6.04 1.48
N CYS A 68 5.05 -4.77 1.30
CA CYS A 68 4.15 -3.62 1.32
C CYS A 68 4.16 -2.92 -0.05
N VAL A 69 2.99 -2.85 -0.67
CA VAL A 69 2.81 -2.16 -1.96
C VAL A 69 2.07 -0.84 -1.72
N PRO A 70 2.72 0.31 -1.95
CA PRO A 70 2.10 1.63 -1.84
C PRO A 70 1.14 1.90 -3.01
N GLY A 71 0.32 2.94 -2.87
CA GLY A 71 -0.55 3.42 -3.93
C GLY A 71 -0.01 4.66 -4.65
N GLY A 72 -0.95 5.46 -5.18
CA GLY A 72 -0.70 6.56 -6.10
C GLY A 72 -1.26 6.18 -7.47
N VAL A 73 -2.40 6.78 -7.87
CA VAL A 73 -3.17 6.29 -9.03
C VAL A 73 -2.33 6.24 -10.30
N LYS A 74 -1.58 7.31 -10.60
CA LYS A 74 -0.73 7.38 -11.80
C LYS A 74 0.37 6.30 -11.74
N GLY A 75 1.03 6.19 -10.59
CA GLY A 75 2.08 5.19 -10.38
C GLY A 75 1.55 3.76 -10.44
N VAL A 76 0.38 3.50 -9.85
CA VAL A 76 -0.27 2.19 -9.91
C VAL A 76 -0.65 1.80 -11.33
N ILE A 77 -1.18 2.72 -12.14
CA ILE A 77 -1.46 2.44 -13.57
C ILE A 77 -0.17 2.03 -14.30
N GLY A 78 0.94 2.73 -14.06
CA GLY A 78 2.25 2.35 -14.61
C GLY A 78 2.72 0.98 -14.11
N ALA A 79 2.59 0.73 -12.80
CA ALA A 79 3.06 -0.50 -12.16
C ALA A 79 2.28 -1.74 -12.61
N ILE A 80 0.95 -1.66 -12.75
CA ILE A 80 0.13 -2.79 -13.25
C ILE A 80 0.36 -3.10 -14.73
N GLY A 81 0.74 -2.09 -15.53
CA GLY A 81 1.13 -2.27 -16.94
C GLY A 81 2.58 -2.74 -17.11
N ASP A 82 3.39 -2.73 -16.06
CA ASP A 82 4.78 -3.14 -16.10
C ASP A 82 4.95 -4.58 -15.58
N ARG A 83 5.12 -5.51 -16.51
CA ARG A 83 5.25 -6.94 -16.21
C ARG A 83 6.36 -7.24 -15.21
N GLU A 84 7.50 -6.53 -15.28
CA GLU A 84 8.61 -6.75 -14.36
C GLU A 84 8.21 -6.43 -12.91
N THR A 85 7.49 -5.33 -12.69
CA THR A 85 6.98 -4.94 -11.37
C THR A 85 5.94 -5.95 -10.85
N VAL A 86 4.99 -6.36 -11.68
CA VAL A 86 3.96 -7.35 -11.30
C VAL A 86 4.58 -8.69 -10.96
N ASP A 87 5.52 -9.17 -11.77
CA ASP A 87 6.22 -10.44 -11.54
C ASP A 87 7.12 -10.37 -10.30
N PHE A 88 7.75 -9.23 -10.02
CA PHE A 88 8.49 -9.02 -8.77
C PHE A 88 7.58 -9.14 -7.55
N VAL A 89 6.43 -8.45 -7.56
CA VAL A 89 5.44 -8.53 -6.48
C VAL A 89 4.97 -9.97 -6.28
N ARG A 90 4.64 -10.67 -7.35
CA ARG A 90 4.19 -12.08 -7.31
C ARG A 90 5.26 -12.99 -6.69
N ARG A 91 6.52 -12.86 -7.13
CA ARG A 91 7.64 -13.67 -6.60
C ARG A 91 7.88 -13.40 -5.12
N GLN A 92 7.89 -12.14 -4.69
CA GLN A 92 8.11 -11.79 -3.29
C GLN A 92 6.95 -12.26 -2.40
N ALA A 93 5.71 -12.10 -2.86
CA ALA A 93 4.52 -12.53 -2.13
C ALA A 93 4.45 -14.05 -1.92
N ALA A 94 5.00 -14.84 -2.84
CA ALA A 94 4.97 -16.30 -2.75
C ALA A 94 5.69 -16.85 -1.50
N GLY A 95 6.71 -16.14 -1.00
CA GLY A 95 7.46 -16.51 0.21
C GLY A 95 7.13 -15.66 1.43
N ALA A 96 6.35 -14.60 1.28
CA ALA A 96 6.10 -13.66 2.35
C ALA A 96 5.06 -14.19 3.36
N LYS A 97 5.34 -13.97 4.65
CA LYS A 97 4.38 -14.24 5.74
C LYS A 97 3.20 -13.26 5.72
N TYR A 98 3.44 -12.02 5.28
CA TYR A 98 2.44 -10.97 5.19
C TYR A 98 2.47 -10.31 3.82
N ILE A 99 1.31 -10.24 3.16
CA ILE A 99 1.10 -9.56 1.88
C ILE A 99 0.28 -8.32 2.18
N THR A 100 0.83 -7.14 1.90
CA THR A 100 0.18 -5.91 2.36
C THR A 100 0.17 -4.82 1.31
N SER A 101 -0.82 -3.93 1.40
CA SER A 101 -0.90 -2.74 0.57
C SER A 101 -1.51 -1.55 1.30
N VAL A 102 -1.17 -0.36 0.84
CA VAL A 102 -1.80 0.90 1.25
C VAL A 102 -2.45 1.54 0.03
N CYS A 103 -3.61 2.17 0.22
CA CYS A 103 -4.30 2.94 -0.80
C CYS A 103 -4.57 2.10 -2.07
N THR A 104 -4.30 2.65 -3.25
CA THR A 104 -4.48 1.95 -4.54
C THR A 104 -3.44 0.86 -4.82
N GLY A 105 -2.47 0.63 -3.94
CA GLY A 105 -1.53 -0.50 -4.04
C GLY A 105 -2.21 -1.88 -4.07
N ALA A 106 -3.44 -1.98 -3.55
CA ALA A 106 -4.27 -3.18 -3.66
C ALA A 106 -4.47 -3.64 -5.11
N PHE A 107 -4.50 -2.72 -6.08
CA PHE A 107 -4.67 -3.09 -7.50
C PHE A 107 -3.43 -3.75 -8.08
N VAL A 108 -2.24 -3.39 -7.61
CA VAL A 108 -1.00 -4.09 -8.00
C VAL A 108 -1.01 -5.53 -7.45
N LEU A 109 -1.42 -5.71 -6.19
CA LEU A 109 -1.60 -7.05 -5.61
C LEU A 109 -2.65 -7.86 -6.40
N GLY A 110 -3.75 -7.20 -6.81
CA GLY A 110 -4.81 -7.85 -7.58
C GLY A 110 -4.37 -8.32 -8.96
N VAL A 111 -3.68 -7.48 -9.73
CA VAL A 111 -3.12 -7.85 -11.04
C VAL A 111 -2.02 -8.93 -10.89
N ALA A 112 -1.31 -8.94 -9.77
CA ALA A 112 -0.42 -10.06 -9.42
C ALA A 112 -1.16 -11.36 -9.06
N GLY A 113 -2.51 -11.38 -9.03
CA GLY A 113 -3.33 -12.56 -8.74
C GLY A 113 -3.49 -12.87 -7.25
N LEU A 114 -3.11 -11.96 -6.35
CA LEU A 114 -3.02 -12.21 -4.91
C LEU A 114 -4.33 -11.91 -4.14
N LEU A 115 -5.33 -11.30 -4.80
CA LEU A 115 -6.59 -10.88 -4.16
C LEU A 115 -7.82 -11.70 -4.57
N GLN A 116 -7.66 -12.73 -5.38
CA GLN A 116 -8.78 -13.51 -5.89
C GLN A 116 -9.59 -14.15 -4.75
N GLY A 117 -10.88 -13.75 -4.65
CA GLY A 117 -11.81 -14.21 -3.62
C GLY A 117 -11.56 -13.65 -2.21
N ARG A 118 -10.51 -12.84 -2.03
CA ARG A 118 -10.08 -12.28 -0.73
C ARG A 118 -10.84 -11.01 -0.38
N ARG A 119 -11.04 -10.78 0.92
CA ARG A 119 -11.55 -9.51 1.44
C ARG A 119 -10.45 -8.47 1.43
N ALA A 120 -10.77 -7.27 0.93
CA ALA A 120 -9.79 -6.20 0.83
C ALA A 120 -10.46 -4.82 0.91
N THR A 121 -9.64 -3.82 1.25
CA THR A 121 -9.97 -2.40 1.12
C THR A 121 -8.93 -1.69 0.27
N THR A 122 -9.25 -0.46 -0.10
CA THR A 122 -8.37 0.46 -0.84
C THR A 122 -8.76 1.89 -0.48
N HIS A 123 -8.19 2.89 -1.14
CA HIS A 123 -8.66 4.27 -1.00
C HIS A 123 -10.14 4.39 -1.35
N TRP A 124 -10.93 5.10 -0.53
CA TRP A 124 -12.39 5.17 -0.61
C TRP A 124 -12.95 5.48 -2.00
N ALA A 125 -12.26 6.31 -2.78
CA ALA A 125 -12.71 6.72 -4.11
C ALA A 125 -12.58 5.64 -5.20
N TYR A 126 -11.96 4.49 -4.88
CA TYR A 126 -11.66 3.42 -5.83
C TYR A 126 -12.16 2.04 -5.39
N THR A 127 -12.91 1.96 -4.30
CA THR A 127 -13.41 0.68 -3.75
C THR A 127 -14.28 -0.09 -4.73
N GLU A 128 -15.03 0.62 -5.59
CA GLU A 128 -15.86 0.02 -6.65
C GLU A 128 -15.08 -0.76 -7.72
N LEU A 129 -13.74 -0.56 -7.80
CA LEU A 129 -12.87 -1.26 -8.75
C LEU A 129 -12.31 -2.58 -8.20
N LEU A 130 -12.41 -2.84 -6.89
CA LEU A 130 -11.91 -4.07 -6.28
C LEU A 130 -12.45 -5.36 -6.91
N PRO A 131 -13.75 -5.44 -7.31
CA PRO A 131 -14.26 -6.62 -8.00
C PRO A 131 -13.56 -6.95 -9.33
N LEU A 132 -13.00 -5.96 -10.02
CA LEU A 132 -12.28 -6.17 -11.29
C LEU A 132 -11.00 -7.00 -11.13
N ILE A 133 -10.44 -7.03 -9.91
CA ILE A 133 -9.28 -7.83 -9.54
C ILE A 133 -9.66 -9.04 -8.67
N GLY A 134 -10.93 -9.43 -8.68
CA GLY A 134 -11.46 -10.58 -7.95
C GLY A 134 -11.56 -10.39 -6.43
N ALA A 135 -11.31 -9.20 -5.90
CA ALA A 135 -11.38 -8.91 -4.48
C ALA A 135 -12.82 -8.61 -4.02
N LYS A 136 -13.14 -8.99 -2.79
CA LYS A 136 -14.39 -8.62 -2.11
C LYS A 136 -14.14 -7.37 -1.27
N HIS A 137 -14.80 -6.26 -1.61
CA HIS A 137 -14.68 -5.04 -0.81
C HIS A 137 -15.22 -5.27 0.60
N GLU A 138 -14.41 -4.99 1.61
CA GLU A 138 -14.82 -4.86 3.00
C GLU A 138 -14.57 -3.42 3.47
N LYS A 139 -15.60 -2.83 4.11
CA LYS A 139 -15.48 -1.47 4.63
C LYS A 139 -14.60 -1.48 5.87
N GLY A 140 -13.51 -0.75 5.84
CA GLY A 140 -12.59 -0.64 6.96
C GLY A 140 -11.38 0.20 6.60
N ARG A 141 -10.78 0.83 7.61
CA ARG A 141 -9.52 1.56 7.45
C ARG A 141 -8.36 0.61 7.21
N ILE A 142 -8.44 -0.58 7.84
CA ILE A 142 -7.56 -1.72 7.65
C ILE A 142 -8.46 -2.95 7.54
N VAL A 143 -8.23 -3.78 6.53
CA VAL A 143 -8.94 -5.05 6.33
C VAL A 143 -7.91 -6.17 6.31
N ARG A 144 -8.16 -7.18 7.13
CA ARG A 144 -7.34 -8.39 7.22
C ARG A 144 -8.10 -9.62 6.73
N ASP A 145 -7.43 -10.40 5.90
CA ASP A 145 -7.91 -11.70 5.45
C ASP A 145 -6.75 -12.71 5.47
N GLY A 146 -6.61 -13.44 6.57
CA GLY A 146 -5.45 -14.30 6.81
C GLY A 146 -4.14 -13.49 6.84
N ASN A 147 -3.23 -13.80 5.93
CA ASN A 147 -1.95 -13.11 5.79
C ASN A 147 -1.99 -11.86 4.89
N LEU A 148 -3.15 -11.59 4.28
CA LEU A 148 -3.37 -10.38 3.49
C LEU A 148 -3.87 -9.26 4.41
N ILE A 149 -3.23 -8.09 4.37
CA ILE A 149 -3.64 -6.91 5.10
C ILE A 149 -3.63 -5.72 4.14
N THR A 150 -4.79 -5.14 3.90
CA THR A 150 -4.93 -3.97 3.03
C THR A 150 -5.39 -2.76 3.83
N ALA A 151 -4.81 -1.61 3.56
CA ALA A 151 -5.15 -0.35 4.23
C ALA A 151 -5.79 0.64 3.25
N GLY A 152 -6.65 1.50 3.78
CA GLY A 152 -7.29 2.60 3.06
C GLY A 152 -6.33 3.66 2.57
N GLY A 153 -6.82 4.89 2.37
CA GLY A 153 -6.03 5.97 1.77
C GLY A 153 -4.94 6.51 2.68
N VAL A 154 -3.88 6.84 2.09
CA VAL A 154 -2.65 7.53 2.48
C VAL A 154 -2.25 7.41 3.96
N THR A 155 -2.89 8.16 4.85
CA THR A 155 -2.57 8.18 6.29
C THR A 155 -2.90 6.87 7.02
N ALA A 156 -3.72 5.98 6.42
CA ALA A 156 -4.00 4.66 6.97
C ALA A 156 -2.73 3.78 7.05
N GLY A 157 -1.68 4.13 6.31
CA GLY A 157 -0.40 3.44 6.36
C GLY A 157 0.28 3.47 7.72
N VAL A 158 0.08 4.53 8.51
CA VAL A 158 0.63 4.61 9.89
C VAL A 158 -0.12 3.66 10.83
N ASP A 159 -1.48 3.72 10.81
CA ASP A 159 -2.32 2.82 11.62
C ASP A 159 -2.08 1.35 11.25
N PHE A 160 -1.97 1.07 9.94
CA PHE A 160 -1.61 -0.24 9.41
C PHE A 160 -0.26 -0.71 9.96
N GLY A 161 0.76 0.14 9.89
CA GLY A 161 2.09 -0.18 10.41
C GLY A 161 2.06 -0.58 11.88
N LEU A 162 1.34 0.17 12.73
CA LEU A 162 1.16 -0.14 14.15
C LEU A 162 0.42 -1.47 14.36
N SER A 163 -0.63 -1.73 13.57
CA SER A 163 -1.36 -3.00 13.62
C SER A 163 -0.47 -4.19 13.28
N VAL A 164 0.42 -4.04 12.28
CA VAL A 164 1.38 -5.08 11.89
C VAL A 164 2.45 -5.27 12.98
N VAL A 165 2.95 -4.19 13.60
CA VAL A 165 3.89 -4.30 14.74
C VAL A 165 3.25 -5.06 15.90
N ALA A 166 1.98 -4.76 16.22
CA ALA A 166 1.25 -5.47 17.27
C ALA A 166 1.11 -6.96 16.96
N GLU A 167 0.82 -7.31 15.72
CA GLU A 167 0.71 -8.70 15.25
C GLU A 167 2.03 -9.50 15.37
N ILE A 168 3.15 -8.87 15.00
CA ILE A 168 4.46 -9.55 14.92
C ILE A 168 5.19 -9.54 16.26
N ALA A 169 5.13 -8.43 17.00
CA ALA A 169 5.95 -8.18 18.20
C ALA A 169 5.14 -7.86 19.46
N GLY A 170 3.82 -7.95 19.38
CA GLY A 170 2.91 -7.71 20.50
C GLY A 170 2.53 -6.25 20.71
N GLU A 171 1.39 -6.04 21.41
CA GLU A 171 0.77 -4.74 21.62
C GLU A 171 1.69 -3.76 22.37
N THR A 172 2.43 -4.23 23.38
CA THR A 172 3.38 -3.38 24.11
C THR A 172 4.43 -2.76 23.22
N THR A 173 4.93 -3.53 22.24
CA THR A 173 5.87 -3.01 21.23
C THR A 173 5.21 -1.97 20.34
N ALA A 174 4.00 -2.22 19.89
CA ALA A 174 3.25 -1.27 19.06
C ALA A 174 2.98 0.05 19.81
N CYS A 175 2.56 -0.01 21.07
CA CYS A 175 2.37 1.17 21.92
C CYS A 175 3.69 1.94 22.13
N THR A 176 4.80 1.21 22.32
CA THR A 176 6.13 1.84 22.43
C THR A 176 6.52 2.57 21.14
N VAL A 177 6.26 1.95 19.99
CA VAL A 177 6.51 2.59 18.68
C VAL A 177 5.61 3.81 18.49
N GLN A 178 4.31 3.69 18.81
CA GLN A 178 3.34 4.77 18.69
C GLN A 178 3.76 5.98 19.52
N LEU A 179 4.09 5.78 20.79
CA LEU A 179 4.58 6.85 21.67
C LEU A 179 5.91 7.42 21.18
N GLY A 180 6.82 6.56 20.70
CA GLY A 180 8.14 6.97 20.21
C GLY A 180 8.13 7.83 18.94
N ILE A 181 7.05 7.78 18.16
CA ILE A 181 6.83 8.65 16.99
C ILE A 181 5.79 9.75 17.28
N GLU A 182 5.31 9.84 18.53
CA GLU A 182 4.28 10.78 18.96
C GLU A 182 3.03 10.76 18.03
N TYR A 183 2.60 9.54 17.64
CA TYR A 183 1.41 9.40 16.81
C TYR A 183 0.14 9.54 17.65
N ASP A 184 -0.28 10.79 17.84
CA ASP A 184 -1.49 11.24 18.54
C ASP A 184 -2.32 12.14 17.61
N PRO A 185 -3.02 11.58 16.60
CA PRO A 185 -3.66 12.35 15.55
C PRO A 185 -4.85 13.16 16.06
N ALA A 186 -4.75 14.48 15.92
CA ALA A 186 -5.79 15.45 16.27
C ALA A 186 -6.09 16.37 15.07
N PRO A 187 -6.73 15.85 14.00
CA PRO A 187 -7.00 16.64 12.81
C PRO A 187 -7.96 17.81 13.13
N PRO A 188 -7.70 19.01 12.61
CA PRO A 188 -8.52 20.19 12.91
C PRO A 188 -9.92 20.15 12.29
N PHE A 189 -10.19 19.20 11.39
CA PHE A 189 -11.47 19.04 10.71
C PHE A 189 -11.91 17.56 10.71
N ASP A 190 -13.22 17.31 10.78
CA ASP A 190 -13.79 15.97 10.71
C ASP A 190 -14.26 15.59 9.29
N SER A 191 -13.40 15.78 8.30
CA SER A 191 -13.67 15.47 6.88
C SER A 191 -12.75 14.36 6.33
N GLY A 192 -12.06 13.64 7.20
CA GLY A 192 -11.09 12.62 6.79
C GLY A 192 -11.70 11.29 6.34
N HIS A 193 -13.03 11.15 6.34
CA HIS A 193 -13.73 9.95 5.89
C HIS A 193 -14.99 10.32 5.10
N PRO A 194 -15.33 9.59 3.99
CA PRO A 194 -16.47 9.94 3.15
C PRO A 194 -17.83 9.94 3.89
N ASP A 195 -17.97 9.18 4.97
CA ASP A 195 -19.19 9.13 5.77
C ASP A 195 -19.36 10.36 6.70
N ARG A 196 -18.27 11.07 6.99
CA ARG A 196 -18.27 12.26 7.86
C ARG A 196 -18.10 13.56 7.10
N ALA A 197 -17.47 13.50 5.93
CA ALA A 197 -17.27 14.67 5.10
C ALA A 197 -18.61 15.27 4.63
N PRO A 198 -18.75 16.60 4.59
CA PRO A 198 -19.89 17.25 3.97
C PRO A 198 -20.14 16.74 2.55
N GLU A 199 -21.41 16.56 2.18
CA GLU A 199 -21.78 15.99 0.89
C GLU A 199 -21.23 16.79 -0.30
N SER A 200 -21.22 18.11 -0.21
CA SER A 200 -20.66 18.98 -1.25
C SER A 200 -19.16 18.72 -1.49
N ILE A 201 -18.39 18.52 -0.41
CA ILE A 201 -16.96 18.20 -0.50
C ILE A 201 -16.76 16.81 -1.08
N ARG A 202 -17.53 15.83 -0.61
CA ARG A 202 -17.48 14.45 -1.10
C ARG A 202 -17.79 14.36 -2.59
N THR A 203 -18.85 15.06 -3.04
CA THR A 203 -19.27 15.08 -4.44
C THR A 203 -18.21 15.72 -5.32
N ALA A 204 -17.76 16.92 -5.00
CA ALA A 204 -16.72 17.63 -5.77
C ALA A 204 -15.43 16.82 -5.87
N LEU A 205 -15.03 16.14 -4.79
CA LEU A 205 -13.82 15.31 -4.80
C LEU A 205 -14.03 14.02 -5.59
N SER A 206 -15.21 13.40 -5.53
CA SER A 206 -15.55 12.23 -6.33
C SER A 206 -15.54 12.54 -7.83
N GLU A 207 -16.07 13.70 -8.24
CA GLU A 207 -16.00 14.19 -9.62
C GLU A 207 -14.56 14.42 -10.07
N ARG A 208 -13.75 15.07 -9.23
CA ARG A 208 -12.33 15.30 -9.50
C ARG A 208 -11.57 14.00 -9.75
N TYR A 209 -11.90 12.91 -9.03
CA TYR A 209 -11.29 11.61 -9.21
C TYR A 209 -11.86 10.81 -10.40
N GLY A 210 -12.94 11.27 -11.04
CA GLY A 210 -13.63 10.55 -12.11
C GLY A 210 -12.72 10.11 -13.25
N LYS A 211 -11.88 11.04 -13.77
CA LYS A 211 -10.91 10.73 -14.84
C LYS A 211 -9.85 9.72 -14.40
N ALA A 212 -9.30 9.89 -13.20
CA ALA A 212 -8.29 9.00 -12.65
C ALA A 212 -8.86 7.59 -12.39
N ARG A 213 -10.11 7.52 -11.93
CA ARG A 213 -10.82 6.26 -11.71
C ARG A 213 -11.10 5.52 -13.02
N ALA A 214 -11.51 6.24 -14.07
CA ALA A 214 -11.68 5.66 -15.40
C ALA A 214 -10.35 5.10 -15.96
N ALA A 215 -9.28 5.88 -15.89
CA ALA A 215 -7.97 5.44 -16.35
C ALA A 215 -7.44 4.21 -15.57
N LEU A 216 -7.67 4.16 -14.25
CA LEU A 216 -7.29 3.00 -13.44
C LEU A 216 -8.13 1.76 -13.81
N ARG A 217 -9.43 1.93 -14.04
CA ARG A 217 -10.31 0.85 -14.54
C ARG A 217 -9.80 0.26 -15.85
N ASP A 218 -9.49 1.13 -16.81
CA ASP A 218 -8.97 0.71 -18.12
C ASP A 218 -7.63 -0.04 -17.97
N GLY A 219 -6.71 0.50 -17.17
CA GLY A 219 -5.43 -0.15 -16.89
C GLY A 219 -5.58 -1.52 -16.25
N ILE A 220 -6.48 -1.67 -15.26
CA ILE A 220 -6.79 -2.96 -14.62
C ILE A 220 -7.33 -3.94 -15.68
N THR A 221 -8.31 -3.53 -16.48
CA THR A 221 -8.94 -4.38 -17.49
C THR A 221 -7.92 -4.89 -18.49
N GLN A 222 -7.04 -4.03 -18.99
CA GLN A 222 -5.96 -4.40 -19.90
C GLN A 222 -4.97 -5.39 -19.27
N SER A 223 -4.57 -5.14 -18.03
CA SER A 223 -3.56 -5.95 -17.33
C SER A 223 -4.07 -7.34 -16.89
N VAL A 224 -5.38 -7.48 -16.65
CA VAL A 224 -6.00 -8.79 -16.29
C VAL A 224 -6.24 -9.65 -17.53
N MET A 225 -6.36 -9.06 -18.72
CA MET A 225 -6.56 -9.76 -19.99
C MET A 225 -5.24 -10.19 -20.67
N ALA A 226 -4.09 -9.64 -20.24
CA ALA A 226 -2.75 -9.90 -20.80
C ALA A 226 -2.06 -11.08 -20.08
#